data_7e913b05ea47ab62e70ab8d56a9d3075
#
_entry.id   7e913b05ea47ab62e70ab8d56a9d3075
#
_cell.length_a   1.000
_cell.length_b   1.000
_cell.length_c   1.000
_cell.angle_alpha   90.00
_cell.angle_beta   90.00
_cell.angle_gamma   90.00
#
_symmetry.space_group_name_H-M   'P 1'
#
loop_
_entity.id
_entity.type
_entity.pdbx_description
1 polymer ?
#
loop_
_entity_poly.entity_id
_entity_poly.type
_entity_poly.pdbx_seq_one_letter_code
_entity_poly.pdbx_strand_id
1 'polypeptide(L)'
;MTGTTYDNNPSVLYTGSGTIDKDGTEVQSSLTTFSTGTIVGVALNMDDSEIEFYINGSKQGSTQSISSFTGFYLPFYIGANNRSASFNFGAPPYTISSGNADANGHGNFEYAVPSGYFALCTKNLSEFG
;
A
#
# COMPACT_ATOMS: atom_id res chain seq x y z
N MET A 1 -4.63 -4.91 -24.66
CA MET A 1 -5.58 -4.39 -23.67
C MET A 1 -5.15 -2.98 -23.35
N THR A 2 -5.85 -1.99 -23.88
CA THR A 2 -5.52 -0.58 -23.67
C THR A 2 -5.69 -0.26 -22.20
N GLY A 3 -4.59 0.06 -21.53
CA GLY A 3 -4.59 0.42 -20.13
C GLY A 3 -5.53 1.58 -19.87
N THR A 4 -6.32 1.48 -18.81
CA THR A 4 -7.09 2.60 -18.30
C THR A 4 -6.07 3.64 -17.84
N THR A 5 -5.90 4.66 -18.62
CA THR A 5 -5.02 5.77 -18.29
C THR A 5 -5.61 6.53 -17.10
N TYR A 6 -4.92 6.48 -15.97
CA TYR A 6 -5.13 7.43 -14.88
C TYR A 6 -4.32 8.70 -15.18
N ASP A 7 -4.43 9.17 -16.43
CA ASP A 7 -3.49 10.04 -17.12
C ASP A 7 -3.41 11.50 -16.64
N ASN A 8 -4.11 11.86 -15.57
CA ASN A 8 -4.08 13.24 -15.09
C ASN A 8 -3.75 13.41 -13.60
N ASN A 9 -3.52 12.33 -12.87
CA ASN A 9 -3.08 12.39 -11.48
C ASN A 9 -1.86 11.51 -11.26
N PRO A 10 -0.82 12.02 -10.60
CA PRO A 10 0.32 11.21 -10.20
C PRO A 10 -0.13 9.98 -9.41
N SER A 11 0.39 8.81 -9.79
CA SER A 11 0.02 7.55 -9.14
C SER A 11 1.17 6.56 -9.09
N VAL A 12 1.21 5.74 -8.04
CA VAL A 12 2.05 4.54 -7.97
C VAL A 12 1.15 3.36 -7.67
N LEU A 13 1.24 2.33 -8.49
CA LEU A 13 0.39 1.15 -8.44
C LEU A 13 1.24 -0.11 -8.28
N TYR A 14 0.78 -1.03 -7.42
CA TYR A 14 1.21 -2.42 -7.48
C TYR A 14 0.13 -3.23 -8.20
N THR A 15 0.49 -3.94 -9.26
CA THR A 15 -0.47 -4.65 -10.09
C THR A 15 -0.56 -6.14 -9.73
N GLY A 16 -1.69 -6.76 -10.03
CA GLY A 16 -1.89 -8.19 -9.80
C GLY A 16 -0.96 -9.10 -10.62
N SER A 17 -0.37 -8.57 -11.68
CA SER A 17 0.64 -9.26 -12.51
C SER A 17 2.06 -9.21 -11.95
N GLY A 18 2.27 -8.53 -10.83
CA GLY A 18 3.60 -8.39 -10.21
C GLY A 18 4.45 -7.33 -10.89
N THR A 19 3.86 -6.16 -11.15
CA THR A 19 4.57 -4.98 -11.62
C THR A 19 4.33 -3.80 -10.69
N ILE A 20 5.24 -2.84 -10.70
CA ILE A 20 5.01 -1.50 -10.15
C ILE A 20 4.96 -0.54 -11.32
N ASP A 21 3.87 0.21 -11.39
CA ASP A 21 3.64 1.23 -12.41
C ASP A 21 3.63 2.60 -11.73
N LYS A 22 4.33 3.56 -12.30
CA LYS A 22 4.35 4.95 -11.86
C LYS A 22 3.90 5.84 -13.01
N ASP A 23 2.89 6.67 -12.76
CA ASP A 23 2.32 7.59 -13.76
C ASP A 23 1.97 6.87 -15.09
N GLY A 24 1.39 5.67 -14.98
CA GLY A 24 1.00 4.86 -16.12
C GLY A 24 2.14 4.12 -16.83
N THR A 25 3.36 4.20 -16.31
CA THR A 25 4.54 3.53 -16.88
C THR A 25 5.04 2.43 -15.93
N GLU A 26 5.26 1.22 -16.45
CA GLU A 26 5.90 0.14 -15.70
C GLU A 26 7.35 0.55 -15.35
N VAL A 27 7.64 0.61 -14.06
CA VAL A 27 8.99 0.93 -13.54
C VAL A 27 9.69 -0.28 -12.93
N GLN A 28 8.93 -1.31 -12.55
CA GLN A 28 9.47 -2.61 -12.10
C GLN A 28 8.56 -3.76 -12.52
N SER A 29 9.14 -4.91 -12.78
CA SER A 29 8.42 -6.14 -13.14
C SER A 29 9.05 -7.38 -12.52
N SER A 30 8.46 -8.55 -12.81
CA SER A 30 8.90 -9.84 -12.26
C SER A 30 8.83 -9.92 -10.73
N LEU A 31 7.88 -9.20 -10.13
CA LEU A 31 7.59 -9.23 -8.70
C LEU A 31 6.52 -10.29 -8.40
N THR A 32 6.21 -10.49 -7.12
CA THR A 32 5.19 -11.45 -6.69
C THR A 32 3.81 -11.04 -7.19
N THR A 33 3.12 -11.92 -7.88
CA THR A 33 1.72 -11.72 -8.27
C THR A 33 0.79 -11.83 -7.06
N PHE A 34 -0.38 -11.20 -7.12
CA PHE A 34 -1.38 -11.37 -6.08
C PHE A 34 -2.74 -11.80 -6.62
N SER A 35 -3.50 -12.47 -5.78
CA SER A 35 -4.84 -12.98 -6.09
C SER A 35 -5.74 -12.89 -4.86
N THR A 36 -6.93 -13.51 -4.92
CA THR A 36 -7.85 -13.57 -3.78
C THR A 36 -7.15 -14.11 -2.52
N GLY A 37 -7.33 -13.42 -1.41
CA GLY A 37 -6.74 -13.76 -0.12
C GLY A 37 -5.32 -13.22 0.10
N THR A 38 -4.70 -12.62 -0.91
CA THR A 38 -3.40 -11.95 -0.72
C THR A 38 -3.57 -10.63 0.02
N ILE A 39 -2.67 -10.36 0.95
CA ILE A 39 -2.59 -9.08 1.64
C ILE A 39 -1.50 -8.24 0.98
N VAL A 40 -1.92 -7.10 0.45
CA VAL A 40 -1.02 -6.08 -0.11
C VAL A 40 -0.78 -5.02 0.95
N GLY A 41 0.45 -4.89 1.40
CA GLY A 41 0.89 -3.84 2.31
C GLY A 41 1.42 -2.64 1.53
N VAL A 42 1.11 -1.44 2.00
CA VAL A 42 1.64 -0.18 1.47
C VAL A 42 2.24 0.60 2.62
N ALA A 43 3.51 0.96 2.48
CA ALA A 43 4.23 1.80 3.43
C ALA A 43 4.58 3.13 2.75
N LEU A 44 4.04 4.22 3.28
CA LEU A 44 4.20 5.58 2.75
C LEU A 44 5.06 6.40 3.71
N ASN A 45 6.20 6.88 3.24
CA ASN A 45 7.11 7.77 3.96
C ASN A 45 7.03 9.16 3.35
N MET A 46 6.39 10.06 4.05
CA MET A 46 6.20 11.44 3.58
C MET A 46 7.43 12.32 3.83
N ASP A 47 8.27 11.97 4.80
CA ASP A 47 9.48 12.73 5.13
C ASP A 47 10.52 12.59 4.01
N ASP A 48 10.70 11.37 3.50
CA ASP A 48 11.62 11.07 2.40
C ASP A 48 10.93 11.07 1.03
N SER A 49 9.61 11.25 1.00
CA SER A 49 8.79 11.18 -0.22
C SER A 49 8.94 9.85 -0.96
N GLU A 50 8.67 8.76 -0.24
CA GLU A 50 8.85 7.40 -0.72
C GLU A 50 7.64 6.51 -0.44
N ILE A 51 7.45 5.49 -1.30
CA ILE A 51 6.44 4.46 -1.12
C ILE A 51 7.03 3.08 -1.37
N GLU A 52 6.61 2.12 -0.57
CA GLU A 52 7.01 0.72 -0.64
C GLU A 52 5.79 -0.20 -0.66
N PHE A 53 5.94 -1.34 -1.33
CA PHE A 53 4.91 -2.37 -1.41
C PHE A 53 5.37 -3.67 -0.78
N TYR A 54 4.41 -4.38 -0.19
CA TYR A 54 4.62 -5.67 0.45
C TYR A 54 3.54 -6.66 -0.01
N ILE A 55 3.92 -7.90 -0.25
CA ILE A 55 2.99 -9.01 -0.51
C ILE A 55 3.15 -10.02 0.61
N ASN A 56 2.07 -10.26 1.35
CA ASN A 56 2.06 -11.15 2.51
C ASN A 56 3.24 -10.90 3.46
N GLY A 57 3.49 -9.63 3.77
CA GLY A 57 4.55 -9.20 4.69
C GLY A 57 5.96 -9.12 4.08
N SER A 58 6.15 -9.53 2.83
CA SER A 58 7.46 -9.50 2.16
C SER A 58 7.55 -8.29 1.22
N LYS A 59 8.58 -7.46 1.40
CA LYS A 59 8.84 -6.28 0.55
C LYS A 59 9.00 -6.70 -0.91
N GLN A 60 8.42 -5.93 -1.80
CA GLN A 60 8.44 -6.15 -3.24
C GLN A 60 9.20 -5.02 -3.95
N GLY A 61 10.18 -5.43 -4.73
CA GLY A 61 10.96 -4.50 -5.53
C GLY A 61 11.73 -3.45 -4.72
N SER A 62 12.10 -2.37 -5.37
CA SER A 62 12.76 -1.22 -4.74
C SER A 62 11.73 -0.16 -4.33
N THR A 63 12.10 0.64 -3.34
CA THR A 63 11.36 1.83 -2.92
C THR A 63 11.17 2.79 -4.09
N GLN A 64 9.96 3.34 -4.23
CA GLN A 64 9.63 4.29 -5.29
C GLN A 64 9.60 5.71 -4.75
N SER A 65 10.29 6.63 -5.41
CA SER A 65 10.21 8.05 -5.07
C SER A 65 8.89 8.65 -5.57
N ILE A 66 8.25 9.42 -4.69
CA ILE A 66 7.06 10.23 -4.98
C ILE A 66 7.33 11.72 -4.80
N SER A 67 8.58 12.15 -4.80
CA SER A 67 9.01 13.54 -4.59
C SER A 67 8.46 14.53 -5.63
N SER A 68 8.06 14.05 -6.81
CA SER A 68 7.42 14.87 -7.84
C SER A 68 5.91 15.02 -7.64
N PHE A 69 5.31 14.27 -6.70
CA PHE A 69 3.87 14.31 -6.45
C PHE A 69 3.55 15.46 -5.49
N THR A 70 2.46 16.17 -5.75
CA THR A 70 1.99 17.30 -4.93
C THR A 70 0.53 17.13 -4.59
N GLY A 71 0.11 17.67 -3.45
CA GLY A 71 -1.29 17.63 -3.03
C GLY A 71 -1.59 16.50 -2.04
N PHE A 72 -2.78 15.96 -2.10
CA PHE A 72 -3.26 14.92 -1.19
C PHE A 72 -2.97 13.52 -1.73
N TYR A 73 -2.63 12.60 -0.84
CA TYR A 73 -2.43 11.19 -1.15
C TYR A 73 -3.67 10.40 -0.74
N LEU A 74 -4.22 9.63 -1.65
CA LEU A 74 -5.38 8.78 -1.40
C LEU A 74 -5.04 7.33 -1.74
N PRO A 75 -5.22 6.39 -0.81
CA PRO A 75 -5.18 4.97 -1.12
C PRO A 75 -6.38 4.60 -1.98
N PHE A 76 -6.17 3.79 -3.01
CA PHE A 76 -7.24 3.35 -3.88
C PHE A 76 -7.03 1.90 -4.35
N TYR A 77 -8.11 1.26 -4.73
CA TYR A 77 -8.12 -0.07 -5.32
C TYR A 77 -8.82 -0.04 -6.67
N ILE A 78 -8.23 -0.71 -7.65
CA ILE A 78 -8.81 -0.89 -8.96
C ILE A 78 -9.05 -2.36 -9.17
N GLY A 79 -10.30 -2.75 -9.24
CA GLY A 79 -10.73 -4.10 -9.54
C GLY A 79 -11.56 -4.15 -10.82
N ALA A 80 -11.36 -5.21 -11.62
CA ALA A 80 -12.23 -5.54 -12.73
C ALA A 80 -13.15 -6.72 -12.35
N ASN A 81 -14.30 -6.86 -13.01
CA ASN A 81 -15.14 -8.06 -12.94
C ASN A 81 -15.59 -8.46 -11.52
N ASN A 82 -16.26 -7.57 -10.81
CA ASN A 82 -16.82 -7.82 -9.46
C ASN A 82 -15.79 -8.22 -8.40
N ARG A 83 -14.55 -7.78 -8.54
CA ARG A 83 -13.53 -7.93 -7.50
C ARG A 83 -13.67 -6.84 -6.46
N SER A 84 -13.37 -7.17 -5.22
CA SER A 84 -13.40 -6.24 -4.09
C SER A 84 -12.09 -6.31 -3.31
N ALA A 85 -11.79 -5.24 -2.60
CA ALA A 85 -10.72 -5.19 -1.60
C ALA A 85 -11.26 -4.57 -0.31
N SER A 86 -10.68 -4.97 0.81
CA SER A 86 -10.92 -4.34 2.11
C SER A 86 -9.66 -3.61 2.54
N PHE A 87 -9.82 -2.40 3.06
CA PHE A 87 -8.72 -1.61 3.59
C PHE A 87 -8.58 -1.82 5.10
N ASN A 88 -7.35 -1.94 5.57
CA ASN A 88 -7.01 -1.98 6.98
C ASN A 88 -6.06 -0.83 7.32
N PHE A 89 -6.56 0.16 8.04
CA PHE A 89 -5.80 1.29 8.57
C PHE A 89 -5.52 1.16 10.07
N GLY A 90 -5.60 -0.07 10.60
CA GLY A 90 -5.38 -0.39 12.00
C GLY A 90 -6.60 -1.00 12.70
N ALA A 91 -7.81 -0.89 12.12
CA ALA A 91 -9.03 -1.54 12.58
C ALA A 91 -9.61 -2.38 11.44
N PRO A 92 -9.15 -3.63 11.26
CA PRO A 92 -9.53 -4.44 10.10
C PRO A 92 -11.00 -4.79 10.12
N PRO A 93 -11.68 -4.78 8.94
CA PRO A 93 -13.06 -5.24 8.81
C PRO A 93 -13.16 -6.78 8.67
N TYR A 94 -12.04 -7.49 8.83
CA TYR A 94 -11.92 -8.95 8.71
C TYR A 94 -11.07 -9.51 9.85
N THR A 95 -11.08 -10.83 10.01
CA THR A 95 -10.32 -11.51 11.08
C THR A 95 -8.82 -11.45 10.80
N ILE A 96 -8.05 -11.00 11.79
CA ILE A 96 -6.60 -11.06 11.84
C ILE A 96 -6.20 -12.22 12.74
N SER A 97 -5.27 -13.04 12.31
CA SER A 97 -4.82 -14.21 13.07
C SER A 97 -3.57 -13.94 13.91
N SER A 98 -2.68 -13.08 13.44
CA SER A 98 -1.40 -12.81 14.11
C SER A 98 -1.39 -11.59 15.02
N GLY A 99 -2.17 -10.56 14.71
CA GLY A 99 -2.41 -9.43 15.61
C GLY A 99 -1.22 -8.51 15.82
N ASN A 100 -0.48 -8.15 14.75
CA ASN A 100 0.65 -7.24 14.85
C ASN A 100 0.20 -5.78 14.99
N ALA A 101 0.81 -5.06 15.93
CA ALA A 101 0.67 -3.61 16.07
C ALA A 101 1.93 -2.91 15.54
N ASP A 102 1.85 -1.59 15.38
CA ASP A 102 3.02 -0.75 15.10
C ASP A 102 3.86 -0.51 16.38
N ALA A 103 4.93 0.28 16.26
CA ALA A 103 5.84 0.57 17.37
C ALA A 103 5.17 1.37 18.51
N ASN A 104 4.04 2.03 18.26
CA ASN A 104 3.23 2.74 19.27
C ASN A 104 2.20 1.82 19.94
N GLY A 105 2.13 0.55 19.54
CA GLY A 105 1.13 -0.41 20.03
C GLY A 105 -0.25 -0.22 19.40
N HIS A 106 -0.35 0.48 18.28
CA HIS A 106 -1.61 0.73 17.58
C HIS A 106 -1.74 -0.11 16.31
N GLY A 107 -2.97 -0.34 15.92
CA GLY A 107 -3.29 -1.15 14.76
C GLY A 107 -3.45 -2.64 15.08
N ASN A 108 -3.95 -3.37 14.10
CA ASN A 108 -4.10 -4.82 14.15
C ASN A 108 -3.90 -5.37 12.72
N PHE A 109 -2.71 -5.87 12.46
CA PHE A 109 -2.27 -6.31 11.13
C PHE A 109 -1.90 -7.79 11.12
N GLU A 110 -2.09 -8.45 9.99
CA GLU A 110 -1.69 -9.85 9.81
C GLU A 110 -0.16 -10.01 9.77
N TYR A 111 0.54 -9.04 9.21
CA TYR A 111 2.00 -9.04 9.11
C TYR A 111 2.59 -7.87 9.91
N ALA A 112 3.84 -8.03 10.34
CA ALA A 112 4.55 -7.00 11.08
C ALA A 112 4.61 -5.69 10.29
N VAL A 113 4.34 -4.59 10.97
CA VAL A 113 4.52 -3.25 10.41
C VAL A 113 6.02 -3.01 10.21
N PRO A 114 6.46 -2.54 9.04
CA PRO A 114 7.87 -2.25 8.81
C PRO A 114 8.39 -1.22 9.82
N SER A 115 9.66 -1.36 10.21
CA SER A 115 10.28 -0.45 11.19
C SER A 115 10.23 1.00 10.71
N GLY A 116 9.80 1.91 11.57
CA GLY A 116 9.64 3.33 11.26
C GLY A 116 8.30 3.72 10.65
N TYR A 117 7.43 2.74 10.36
CA TYR A 117 6.08 3.02 9.87
C TYR A 117 5.03 2.81 10.96
N PHE A 118 3.94 3.54 10.85
CA PHE A 118 2.85 3.56 11.82
C PHE A 118 1.51 3.32 11.14
N ALA A 119 0.56 2.76 11.89
CA ALA A 119 -0.81 2.62 11.44
C ALA A 119 -1.43 3.98 11.13
N LEU A 120 -2.04 4.12 9.94
CA LEU A 120 -2.80 5.32 9.60
C LEU A 120 -4.15 5.29 10.34
N CYS A 121 -4.12 5.48 11.64
CA CYS A 121 -5.30 5.43 12.49
C CYS A 121 -5.46 6.71 13.32
N THR A 122 -6.68 6.95 13.80
CA THR A 122 -6.99 8.17 14.57
C THR A 122 -6.18 8.31 15.85
N LYS A 123 -5.74 7.20 16.45
CA LYS A 123 -4.88 7.24 17.64
C LYS A 123 -3.51 7.83 17.33
N ASN A 124 -2.83 7.30 16.31
CA ASN A 124 -1.54 7.87 15.88
C ASN A 124 -1.69 9.31 15.41
N LEU A 125 -2.75 9.63 14.65
CA LEU A 125 -2.99 11.00 14.20
C LEU A 125 -3.26 11.98 15.36
N SER A 126 -3.89 11.54 16.46
CA SER A 126 -4.13 12.40 17.61
C SER A 126 -2.90 12.61 18.50
N GLU A 127 -1.95 11.68 18.47
CA GLU A 127 -0.74 11.73 19.31
C GLU A 127 0.45 12.35 18.57
N PHE A 128 0.53 12.16 17.24
CA PHE A 128 1.72 12.47 16.42
C PHE A 128 1.40 13.25 15.14
N GLY A 129 0.11 13.54 14.88
CA GLY A 129 -0.35 14.27 13.68
C GLY A 129 -0.30 15.80 13.81
#